data_19cfe27fe10ce360d9836c119aa0d6d2
#
_entry.id   19cfe27fe10ce360d9836c119aa0d6d2
#
_cell.length_a   1.000
_cell.length_b   1.000
_cell.length_c   1.000
_cell.angle_alpha   90.00
_cell.angle_beta   90.00
_cell.angle_gamma   90.00
#
_symmetry.space_group_name_H-M   'P 1'
#
loop_
_entity.id
_entity.type
_entity.pdbx_description
1 polymer ?
#
loop_
_entity_poly.entity_id
_entity_poly.type
_entity_poly.pdbx_seq_one_letter_code
_entity_poly.pdbx_strand_id
1 'polypeptide(L)'
;MAYISNQQYYSDPNNNGEYQYVSLADVVNNFMLMYVGDDKLIGTVNRYNVLFYAKRSIQELNYDAARNVRVLEFRIGPDLKLILPPDYINYVRISLENEGVLFPLLESKTVNYAQTYLKDSSDNILYDQNGEVLTGTSELDIKRIQGGTQSLFTGDAWANGRYGWLVDGYWYFNYDLGGYFGLNGETANGNPNFRIDQGSGVINFSSQMSDQLLVMEYISDGLENGDDSLVKVNKLAEDFMYSYIKWCILNNRVGVQEYIVRRA
;
A
#
# COMPACT_ATOMS: atom_id res chain seq x y z
N MET A 1 24.27 -18.85 9.79
CA MET A 1 24.51 -17.44 9.44
C MET A 1 26.00 -17.20 9.27
N ALA A 2 26.43 -16.66 8.16
CA ALA A 2 27.81 -16.19 8.02
C ALA A 2 28.00 -14.98 8.95
N TYR A 3 28.98 -15.01 9.81
CA TYR A 3 29.32 -13.89 10.66
C TYR A 3 29.97 -12.80 9.79
N ILE A 4 29.30 -11.68 9.67
CA ILE A 4 29.82 -10.50 8.95
C ILE A 4 30.69 -9.74 9.94
N SER A 5 31.96 -9.51 9.63
CA SER A 5 32.83 -8.68 10.47
C SER A 5 32.34 -7.21 10.45
N ASN A 6 32.62 -6.48 11.52
CA ASN A 6 32.27 -5.05 11.59
C ASN A 6 32.81 -4.27 10.37
N GLN A 7 34.00 -4.58 9.92
CA GLN A 7 34.60 -3.94 8.75
C GLN A 7 33.78 -4.24 7.47
N GLN A 8 33.37 -5.48 7.27
CA GLN A 8 32.51 -5.85 6.11
C GLN A 8 31.15 -5.18 6.19
N TYR A 9 30.57 -5.09 7.39
CA TYR A 9 29.29 -4.43 7.61
C TYR A 9 29.31 -2.95 7.22
N TYR A 10 30.33 -2.19 7.67
CA TYR A 10 30.43 -0.76 7.40
C TYR A 10 30.97 -0.43 6.00
N SER A 11 31.60 -1.38 5.31
CA SER A 11 32.11 -1.16 3.96
C SER A 11 31.10 -1.41 2.85
N ASP A 12 30.02 -2.14 3.12
CA ASP A 12 28.98 -2.46 2.14
C ASP A 12 27.63 -1.93 2.58
N PRO A 13 27.15 -0.84 1.96
CA PRO A 13 25.87 -0.22 2.32
C PRO A 13 24.66 -1.15 2.09
N ASN A 14 24.79 -2.19 1.25
CA ASN A 14 23.71 -3.15 1.03
C ASN A 14 23.45 -4.04 2.23
N ASN A 15 24.44 -4.18 3.13
CA ASN A 15 24.34 -4.98 4.34
C ASN A 15 23.83 -4.18 5.55
N ASN A 16 23.58 -2.88 5.41
CA ASN A 16 23.14 -2.03 6.51
C ASN A 16 21.77 -2.50 7.04
N GLY A 17 21.74 -2.88 8.32
CA GLY A 17 20.51 -3.36 8.99
C GLY A 17 20.19 -4.85 8.78
N GLU A 18 20.83 -5.57 7.85
CA GLU A 18 20.53 -6.99 7.58
C GLU A 18 20.73 -7.92 8.78
N TYR A 19 21.65 -7.58 9.68
CA TYR A 19 21.88 -8.36 10.90
C TYR A 19 20.65 -8.43 11.84
N GLN A 20 19.69 -7.53 11.68
CA GLN A 20 18.45 -7.50 12.46
C GLN A 20 17.37 -8.42 11.88
N TYR A 21 17.58 -8.96 10.70
CA TYR A 21 16.60 -9.74 9.98
C TYR A 21 17.05 -11.17 9.74
N VAL A 22 16.06 -12.06 9.62
CA VAL A 22 16.21 -13.45 9.19
C VAL A 22 15.24 -13.69 8.03
N SER A 23 15.54 -14.69 7.18
CA SER A 23 14.59 -15.06 6.13
C SER A 23 13.40 -15.81 6.71
N LEU A 24 12.24 -15.66 6.10
CA LEU A 24 11.06 -16.46 6.45
C LEU A 24 11.33 -17.96 6.27
N ALA A 25 12.11 -18.32 5.25
CA ALA A 25 12.55 -19.70 5.03
C ALA A 25 13.31 -20.27 6.23
N ASP A 26 14.24 -19.48 6.83
CA ASP A 26 14.97 -19.88 8.04
C ASP A 26 14.03 -20.05 9.24
N VAL A 27 13.09 -19.11 9.42
CA VAL A 27 12.07 -19.21 10.50
C VAL A 27 11.27 -20.50 10.36
N VAL A 28 10.78 -20.82 9.15
CA VAL A 28 10.03 -22.05 8.89
C VAL A 28 10.88 -23.30 9.14
N ASN A 29 12.14 -23.32 8.67
CA ASN A 29 13.03 -24.45 8.84
C ASN A 29 13.42 -24.64 10.32
N ASN A 30 13.70 -23.56 11.03
CA ASN A 30 13.98 -23.58 12.47
C ASN A 30 12.76 -24.07 13.26
N PHE A 31 11.56 -23.63 12.91
CA PHE A 31 10.33 -24.12 13.52
C PHE A 31 10.18 -25.64 13.33
N MET A 32 10.37 -26.13 12.10
CA MET A 32 10.31 -27.56 11.82
C MET A 32 11.33 -28.34 12.64
N LEU A 33 12.56 -27.82 12.74
CA LEU A 33 13.63 -28.46 13.50
C LEU A 33 13.34 -28.46 15.00
N MET A 34 12.78 -27.38 15.55
CA MET A 34 12.61 -27.22 17.01
C MET A 34 11.33 -27.89 17.52
N TYR A 35 10.23 -27.84 16.79
CA TYR A 35 8.90 -28.17 17.31
C TYR A 35 8.23 -29.38 16.66
N VAL A 36 8.79 -29.93 15.56
CA VAL A 36 8.18 -31.06 14.83
C VAL A 36 9.07 -32.30 14.93
N GLY A 37 8.50 -33.44 15.34
CA GLY A 37 9.20 -34.72 15.46
C GLY A 37 8.51 -35.68 16.42
N ASP A 38 8.95 -36.92 16.46
CA ASP A 38 8.30 -38.01 17.22
C ASP A 38 8.24 -37.77 18.73
N ASP A 39 9.27 -37.11 19.31
CA ASP A 39 9.30 -36.76 20.73
C ASP A 39 8.87 -35.35 21.05
N LYS A 40 8.19 -34.67 20.10
CA LYS A 40 7.78 -33.29 20.24
C LYS A 40 6.27 -33.11 20.26
N LEU A 41 5.81 -31.92 20.67
CA LEU A 41 4.41 -31.61 20.79
C LEU A 41 3.65 -31.78 19.46
N ILE A 42 4.33 -31.53 18.33
CA ILE A 42 3.80 -31.68 16.98
C ILE A 42 4.54 -32.87 16.32
N GLY A 43 3.89 -34.03 16.20
CA GLY A 43 4.51 -35.21 15.60
C GLY A 43 4.83 -35.01 14.13
N THR A 44 3.85 -34.64 13.31
CA THR A 44 4.00 -34.42 11.87
C THR A 44 3.19 -33.21 11.41
N VAL A 45 3.81 -32.39 10.55
CA VAL A 45 3.12 -31.26 9.87
C VAL A 45 3.79 -31.04 8.50
N ASN A 46 3.01 -30.64 7.52
CA ASN A 46 3.53 -30.30 6.21
C ASN A 46 4.17 -28.90 6.26
N ARG A 47 5.36 -28.72 5.63
CA ARG A 47 6.05 -27.44 5.51
C ARG A 47 5.16 -26.33 4.95
N TYR A 48 4.27 -26.65 4.01
CA TYR A 48 3.34 -25.67 3.46
C TYR A 48 2.36 -25.11 4.49
N ASN A 49 1.89 -25.94 5.43
CA ASN A 49 1.02 -25.47 6.50
C ASN A 49 1.79 -24.54 7.46
N VAL A 50 3.05 -24.87 7.76
CA VAL A 50 3.90 -24.01 8.59
C VAL A 50 4.15 -22.69 7.89
N LEU A 51 4.48 -22.71 6.59
CA LEU A 51 4.69 -21.51 5.78
C LEU A 51 3.42 -20.63 5.70
N PHE A 52 2.25 -21.25 5.54
CA PHE A 52 0.98 -20.54 5.55
C PHE A 52 0.76 -19.77 6.86
N TYR A 53 0.93 -20.44 8.01
CA TYR A 53 0.80 -19.78 9.31
C TYR A 53 1.91 -18.77 9.58
N ALA A 54 3.12 -19.01 9.08
CA ALA A 54 4.21 -18.06 9.17
C ALA A 54 3.93 -16.76 8.42
N LYS A 55 3.42 -16.85 7.18
CA LYS A 55 2.96 -15.67 6.42
C LYS A 55 1.84 -14.94 7.15
N ARG A 56 0.88 -15.68 7.70
CA ARG A 56 -0.21 -15.09 8.47
C ARG A 56 0.29 -14.37 9.73
N SER A 57 1.27 -14.92 10.43
CA SER A 57 1.85 -14.28 11.62
C SER A 57 2.57 -12.96 11.30
N ILE A 58 3.22 -12.86 10.12
CA ILE A 58 3.82 -11.61 9.66
C ILE A 58 2.75 -10.56 9.41
N GLN A 59 1.64 -10.92 8.75
CA GLN A 59 0.53 -10.00 8.51
C GLN A 59 -0.07 -9.48 9.82
N GLU A 60 -0.33 -10.37 10.78
CA GLU A 60 -0.83 -9.98 12.11
C GLU A 60 0.15 -9.05 12.84
N LEU A 61 1.44 -9.38 12.81
CA LEU A 61 2.49 -8.55 13.43
C LEU A 61 2.58 -7.16 12.80
N ASN A 62 2.57 -7.09 11.47
CA ASN A 62 2.66 -5.82 10.74
C ASN A 62 1.40 -4.98 10.90
N TYR A 63 0.24 -5.61 10.97
CA TYR A 63 -1.02 -4.92 11.18
C TYR A 63 -1.10 -4.29 12.58
N ASP A 64 -0.74 -5.03 13.62
CA ASP A 64 -0.93 -4.59 15.00
C ASP A 64 0.25 -3.79 15.58
N ALA A 65 1.48 -4.19 15.32
CA ALA A 65 2.63 -3.71 16.07
C ALA A 65 3.76 -3.12 15.23
N ALA A 66 4.21 -3.82 14.18
CA ALA A 66 5.47 -3.47 13.52
C ALA A 66 5.34 -2.32 12.53
N ARG A 67 4.17 -2.12 11.91
CA ARG A 67 3.87 -1.08 10.92
C ARG A 67 5.05 -0.79 9.99
N ASN A 68 5.40 -1.78 9.17
CA ASN A 68 6.52 -1.63 8.25
C ASN A 68 6.20 -0.55 7.21
N VAL A 69 6.79 0.63 7.39
CA VAL A 69 6.60 1.75 6.46
C VAL A 69 7.59 1.61 5.32
N ARG A 70 7.09 1.57 4.10
CA ARG A 70 7.87 1.61 2.87
C ARG A 70 7.72 2.94 2.16
N VAL A 71 8.71 3.27 1.37
CA VAL A 71 8.74 4.48 0.55
C VAL A 71 8.82 4.08 -0.91
N LEU A 72 7.91 4.59 -1.71
CA LEU A 72 7.85 4.38 -3.15
C LEU A 72 7.94 5.73 -3.84
N GLU A 73 8.94 5.89 -4.70
CA GLU A 73 9.07 7.02 -5.62
C GLU A 73 8.49 6.63 -6.97
N PHE A 74 7.68 7.50 -7.55
CA PHE A 74 7.07 7.25 -8.86
C PHE A 74 6.71 8.55 -9.57
N ARG A 75 6.66 8.49 -10.89
CA ARG A 75 6.20 9.59 -11.74
C ARG A 75 4.82 9.28 -12.26
N ILE A 76 3.90 10.24 -12.13
CA ILE A 76 2.51 10.06 -12.58
C ILE A 76 2.46 10.10 -14.10
N GLY A 77 1.88 9.06 -14.69
CA GLY A 77 1.58 9.03 -16.11
C GLY A 77 0.45 9.99 -16.51
N PRO A 78 0.23 10.13 -17.82
CA PRO A 78 -0.86 10.97 -18.33
C PRO A 78 -2.26 10.45 -17.98
N ASP A 79 -2.39 9.21 -17.55
CA ASP A 79 -3.60 8.57 -17.07
C ASP A 79 -4.00 9.01 -15.64
N LEU A 80 -3.13 9.75 -14.95
CA LEU A 80 -3.33 10.25 -13.59
C LEU A 80 -3.62 9.16 -12.55
N LYS A 81 -3.05 7.97 -12.75
CA LYS A 81 -3.29 6.80 -11.91
C LYS A 81 -2.00 6.18 -11.41
N LEU A 82 -2.06 5.63 -10.21
CA LEU A 82 -1.05 4.72 -9.66
C LEU A 82 -1.75 3.45 -9.22
N ILE A 83 -1.27 2.30 -9.68
CA ILE A 83 -1.70 1.00 -9.19
C ILE A 83 -1.04 0.77 -7.84
N LEU A 84 -1.83 0.38 -6.83
CA LEU A 84 -1.32 0.09 -5.50
C LEU A 84 -0.34 -1.08 -5.52
N PRO A 85 0.76 -1.02 -4.76
CA PRO A 85 1.67 -2.15 -4.59
C PRO A 85 0.95 -3.39 -4.03
N PRO A 86 1.41 -4.61 -4.36
CA PRO A 86 0.74 -5.84 -3.92
C PRO A 86 0.78 -6.06 -2.41
N ASP A 87 1.75 -5.43 -1.72
CA ASP A 87 1.95 -5.47 -0.29
C ASP A 87 1.34 -4.27 0.46
N TYR A 88 0.53 -3.46 -0.23
CA TYR A 88 -0.09 -2.26 0.32
C TYR A 88 -1.20 -2.61 1.32
N ILE A 89 -1.12 -2.04 2.53
CA ILE A 89 -2.20 -2.06 3.52
C ILE A 89 -2.89 -0.71 3.60
N ASN A 90 -2.10 0.36 3.85
CA ASN A 90 -2.63 1.72 3.97
C ASN A 90 -1.53 2.74 3.68
N TYR A 91 -1.90 3.92 3.20
CA TYR A 91 -0.93 5.00 3.02
C TYR A 91 -0.63 5.71 4.35
N VAL A 92 0.58 6.21 4.46
CA VAL A 92 1.01 7.09 5.55
C VAL A 92 0.99 8.53 5.06
N ARG A 93 1.63 8.76 3.92
CA ARG A 93 1.73 10.08 3.31
C ARG A 93 2.00 9.94 1.81
N ILE A 94 1.37 10.79 1.01
CA ILE A 94 1.71 10.99 -0.40
C ILE A 94 2.16 12.43 -0.54
N SER A 95 3.33 12.64 -1.10
CA SER A 95 3.94 13.96 -1.22
C SER A 95 4.37 14.24 -2.65
N LEU A 96 4.17 15.48 -3.09
CA LEU A 96 4.72 16.02 -4.32
C LEU A 96 6.18 16.44 -4.08
N GLU A 97 7.08 16.05 -4.96
CA GLU A 97 8.44 16.55 -4.97
C GLU A 97 8.50 17.88 -5.73
N ASN A 98 9.13 18.89 -5.12
CA ASN A 98 9.46 20.14 -5.78
C ASN A 98 10.79 20.67 -5.23
N GLU A 99 11.79 20.78 -6.11
CA GLU A 99 13.15 21.27 -5.78
C GLU A 99 13.80 20.55 -4.59
N GLY A 100 13.58 19.24 -4.45
CA GLY A 100 14.12 18.43 -3.34
C GLY A 100 13.32 18.53 -2.05
N VAL A 101 12.19 19.25 -2.05
CA VAL A 101 11.30 19.37 -0.89
C VAL A 101 10.01 18.58 -1.13
N LEU A 102 9.55 17.84 -0.12
CA LEU A 102 8.34 17.05 -0.19
C LEU A 102 7.15 17.82 0.39
N PHE A 103 6.15 18.08 -0.45
CA PHE A 103 4.90 18.74 -0.07
C PHE A 103 3.79 17.71 0.06
N PRO A 104 3.24 17.48 1.28
CA PRO A 104 2.17 16.49 1.48
C PRO A 104 0.93 16.86 0.69
N LEU A 105 0.35 15.88 0.01
CA LEU A 105 -0.94 15.97 -0.65
C LEU A 105 -2.06 15.60 0.32
N LEU A 106 -3.25 16.14 0.07
CA LEU A 106 -4.44 15.78 0.82
C LEU A 106 -5.33 14.83 0.00
N GLU A 107 -5.92 13.88 0.70
CA GLU A 107 -6.94 13.02 0.11
C GLU A 107 -8.21 13.83 -0.12
N SER A 108 -8.78 13.71 -1.31
CA SER A 108 -10.02 14.37 -1.68
C SER A 108 -10.99 13.41 -2.36
N LYS A 109 -12.24 13.47 -1.96
CA LYS A 109 -13.31 12.70 -2.59
C LYS A 109 -13.80 13.30 -3.93
N THR A 110 -13.30 14.46 -4.30
CA THR A 110 -13.64 15.11 -5.58
C THR A 110 -12.90 14.50 -6.77
N VAL A 111 -11.77 13.85 -6.53
CA VAL A 111 -11.06 13.09 -7.56
C VAL A 111 -11.70 11.70 -7.67
N ASN A 112 -12.37 11.44 -8.77
CA ASN A 112 -13.07 10.18 -9.02
C ASN A 112 -12.48 9.45 -10.21
N TYR A 113 -12.46 8.13 -10.09
CA TYR A 113 -12.38 7.21 -11.21
C TYR A 113 -13.79 6.70 -11.50
N ALA A 114 -14.25 6.83 -12.73
CA ALA A 114 -15.55 6.35 -13.15
C ALA A 114 -15.39 5.38 -14.32
N GLN A 115 -16.19 4.32 -14.30
CA GLN A 115 -16.35 3.43 -15.45
C GLN A 115 -17.68 3.72 -16.11
N THR A 116 -17.71 3.74 -17.44
CA THR A 116 -18.94 3.83 -18.19
C THR A 116 -19.33 2.47 -18.71
N TYR A 117 -20.60 2.15 -18.73
CA TYR A 117 -21.10 0.95 -19.37
C TYR A 117 -21.08 1.12 -20.88
N LEU A 118 -20.59 0.12 -21.61
CA LEU A 118 -20.76 0.08 -23.05
C LEU A 118 -22.22 -0.25 -23.38
N LYS A 119 -22.79 0.50 -24.30
CA LYS A 119 -24.17 0.37 -24.74
C LYS A 119 -24.25 0.21 -26.25
N ASP A 120 -25.28 -0.44 -26.71
CA ASP A 120 -25.60 -0.53 -28.14
C ASP A 120 -26.29 0.76 -28.65
N SER A 121 -26.61 0.79 -29.96
CA SER A 121 -27.32 1.92 -30.59
C SER A 121 -28.74 2.15 -30.07
N SER A 122 -29.26 1.20 -29.30
CA SER A 122 -30.60 1.24 -28.66
C SER A 122 -30.56 1.52 -27.17
N ASP A 123 -29.37 1.93 -26.65
CA ASP A 123 -29.09 2.25 -25.23
C ASP A 123 -29.13 1.04 -24.27
N ASN A 124 -29.06 -0.19 -24.79
CA ASN A 124 -28.97 -1.39 -23.95
C ASN A 124 -27.52 -1.64 -23.55
N ILE A 125 -27.32 -2.11 -22.30
CA ILE A 125 -26.01 -2.48 -21.76
C ILE A 125 -25.48 -3.72 -22.49
N LEU A 126 -24.21 -3.68 -22.86
CA LEU A 126 -23.51 -4.80 -23.49
C LEU A 126 -22.86 -5.70 -22.43
N TYR A 127 -22.90 -7.01 -22.68
CA TYR A 127 -22.32 -8.03 -21.82
C TYR A 127 -21.26 -8.84 -22.58
N ASP A 128 -20.30 -9.38 -21.86
CA ASP A 128 -19.33 -10.31 -22.40
C ASP A 128 -19.92 -11.74 -22.51
N GLN A 129 -19.08 -12.71 -22.94
CA GLN A 129 -19.49 -14.10 -23.08
C GLN A 129 -19.84 -14.79 -21.74
N ASN A 130 -19.39 -14.23 -20.62
CA ASN A 130 -19.62 -14.74 -19.27
C ASN A 130 -20.84 -14.06 -18.59
N GLY A 131 -21.46 -13.08 -19.26
CA GLY A 131 -22.59 -12.31 -18.71
C GLY A 131 -22.14 -11.11 -17.86
N GLU A 132 -20.85 -10.77 -17.86
CA GLU A 132 -20.32 -9.58 -17.17
C GLU A 132 -20.56 -8.33 -18.01
N VAL A 133 -20.81 -7.22 -17.34
CA VAL A 133 -21.06 -5.94 -18.01
C VAL A 133 -19.78 -5.40 -18.65
N LEU A 134 -19.83 -5.10 -19.94
CA LEU A 134 -18.71 -4.47 -20.64
C LEU A 134 -18.61 -2.99 -20.23
N THR A 135 -17.39 -2.61 -19.80
CA THR A 135 -17.09 -1.24 -19.40
C THR A 135 -16.13 -0.58 -20.40
N GLY A 136 -16.28 0.72 -20.55
CA GLY A 136 -15.44 1.53 -21.44
C GLY A 136 -14.73 2.65 -20.69
N THR A 137 -14.02 3.48 -21.46
CA THR A 137 -13.34 4.67 -20.93
C THR A 137 -14.36 5.71 -20.53
N SER A 138 -14.26 6.21 -19.31
CA SER A 138 -15.13 7.25 -18.77
C SER A 138 -14.92 8.60 -19.47
N GLU A 139 -15.99 9.30 -19.83
CA GLU A 139 -15.89 10.70 -20.29
C GLU A 139 -15.31 11.63 -19.22
N LEU A 140 -15.59 11.35 -17.94
CA LEU A 140 -15.01 12.08 -16.82
C LEU A 140 -13.50 11.94 -16.80
N ASP A 141 -12.99 10.73 -17.01
CA ASP A 141 -11.55 10.46 -17.07
C ASP A 141 -10.89 11.16 -18.26
N ILE A 142 -11.53 11.11 -19.42
CA ILE A 142 -11.04 11.81 -20.61
C ILE A 142 -10.96 13.31 -20.34
N LYS A 143 -12.00 13.91 -19.78
CA LYS A 143 -12.02 15.34 -19.45
C LYS A 143 -11.00 15.70 -18.37
N ARG A 144 -10.78 14.83 -17.40
CA ARG A 144 -9.76 15.01 -16.35
C ARG A 144 -8.35 15.01 -16.93
N ILE A 145 -8.04 14.05 -17.80
CA ILE A 145 -6.72 13.94 -18.47
C ILE A 145 -6.51 15.13 -19.40
N GLN A 146 -7.50 15.51 -20.19
CA GLN A 146 -7.42 16.66 -21.08
C GLN A 146 -7.31 17.99 -20.34
N GLY A 147 -7.97 18.10 -19.19
CA GLY A 147 -7.93 19.27 -18.32
C GLY A 147 -6.57 19.49 -17.65
N GLY A 148 -5.74 18.47 -17.55
CA GLY A 148 -4.41 18.54 -16.94
C GLY A 148 -3.44 19.47 -17.67
N THR A 149 -3.66 19.74 -18.95
CA THR A 149 -2.86 20.65 -19.74
C THR A 149 -3.41 22.09 -19.74
N GLN A 150 -4.65 22.27 -19.33
CA GLN A 150 -5.23 23.58 -19.14
C GLN A 150 -5.13 23.94 -17.67
N SER A 151 -4.19 24.84 -17.37
CA SER A 151 -4.11 25.43 -16.05
C SER A 151 -5.49 26.00 -15.69
N LEU A 152 -6.18 25.38 -14.74
CA LEU A 152 -7.38 25.95 -14.10
C LEU A 152 -7.10 27.34 -13.49
N PHE A 153 -5.86 27.79 -13.60
CA PHE A 153 -5.31 28.99 -13.00
C PHE A 153 -4.97 30.08 -14.03
N THR A 154 -5.30 29.89 -15.30
CA THR A 154 -5.20 30.98 -16.29
C THR A 154 -6.48 31.82 -16.28
N GLY A 155 -6.35 33.03 -15.81
CA GLY A 155 -7.27 34.17 -16.03
C GLY A 155 -8.69 34.05 -15.44
N ASP A 156 -9.50 33.14 -15.93
CA ASP A 156 -10.92 33.09 -15.61
C ASP A 156 -11.27 32.37 -14.30
N ALA A 157 -10.46 31.40 -13.90
CA ALA A 157 -10.59 30.76 -12.58
C ALA A 157 -10.25 31.72 -11.44
N TRP A 158 -9.45 32.72 -11.72
CA TRP A 158 -9.09 33.81 -10.85
C TRP A 158 -10.31 34.68 -10.48
N ALA A 159 -11.12 34.99 -11.46
CA ALA A 159 -12.30 35.83 -11.30
C ALA A 159 -13.40 35.19 -10.41
N ASN A 160 -13.37 33.88 -10.27
CA ASN A 160 -14.37 33.13 -9.48
C ASN A 160 -13.88 32.73 -8.06
N GLY A 161 -12.63 33.07 -7.69
CA GLY A 161 -12.15 32.97 -6.33
C GLY A 161 -12.16 31.58 -5.69
N ARG A 162 -12.31 30.53 -6.50
CA ARG A 162 -12.55 29.16 -5.98
C ARG A 162 -11.32 28.28 -5.85
N TYR A 163 -10.17 28.72 -6.37
CA TYR A 163 -9.01 27.86 -6.50
C TYR A 163 -7.73 28.53 -6.01
N GLY A 164 -6.72 27.74 -5.67
CA GLY A 164 -5.38 28.22 -5.43
C GLY A 164 -4.62 28.41 -6.75
N TRP A 165 -3.48 29.03 -6.73
CA TRP A 165 -2.58 29.20 -7.87
C TRP A 165 -1.15 28.85 -7.49
N LEU A 166 -0.40 28.37 -8.47
CA LEU A 166 1.01 28.05 -8.33
C LEU A 166 1.85 29.23 -8.82
N VAL A 167 2.66 29.80 -7.95
CA VAL A 167 3.64 30.83 -8.29
C VAL A 167 4.98 30.40 -7.76
N ASP A 168 6.00 30.33 -8.61
CA ASP A 168 7.37 29.95 -8.24
C ASP A 168 7.45 28.63 -7.43
N GLY A 169 6.67 27.64 -7.82
CA GLY A 169 6.60 26.35 -7.13
C GLY A 169 5.79 26.32 -5.84
N TYR A 170 5.18 27.42 -5.42
CA TYR A 170 4.35 27.49 -4.22
C TYR A 170 2.88 27.59 -4.54
N TRP A 171 2.06 26.83 -3.83
CA TRP A 171 0.62 26.87 -3.92
C TRP A 171 0.06 27.97 -3.02
N TYR A 172 -0.62 28.93 -3.64
CA TYR A 172 -1.38 29.97 -2.96
C TYR A 172 -2.87 29.64 -3.05
N PHE A 173 -3.52 29.53 -1.92
CA PHE A 173 -4.95 29.28 -1.83
C PHE A 173 -5.70 30.57 -1.50
N ASN A 174 -6.91 30.74 -2.08
CA ASN A 174 -7.75 31.85 -1.71
C ASN A 174 -8.36 31.59 -0.32
N TYR A 175 -7.77 32.16 0.70
CA TYR A 175 -8.19 32.01 2.08
C TYR A 175 -9.55 32.66 2.37
N ASP A 176 -10.04 33.57 1.52
CA ASP A 176 -11.33 34.23 1.71
C ASP A 176 -12.53 33.26 1.57
N LEU A 177 -12.35 32.16 0.86
CA LEU A 177 -13.36 31.09 0.77
C LEU A 177 -13.40 30.20 2.01
N GLY A 178 -12.32 30.18 2.79
CA GLY A 178 -12.11 29.25 3.89
C GLY A 178 -12.28 29.85 5.27
N GLY A 179 -12.28 31.15 5.38
CA GLY A 179 -12.15 31.80 6.64
C GLY A 179 -13.43 31.85 7.49
N TYR A 180 -14.60 31.61 6.92
CA TYR A 180 -15.82 32.00 7.60
C TYR A 180 -16.55 30.90 8.39
N PHE A 181 -16.52 29.63 7.98
CA PHE A 181 -17.37 28.62 8.61
C PHE A 181 -16.82 27.18 8.62
N GLY A 182 -15.57 26.98 8.92
CA GLY A 182 -15.00 25.64 8.99
C GLY A 182 -15.08 24.96 7.63
N LEU A 183 -14.06 25.13 6.83
CA LEU A 183 -13.98 24.56 5.51
C LEU A 183 -14.23 23.07 5.54
N ASN A 184 -15.13 22.62 4.70
CA ASN A 184 -15.14 21.23 4.33
C ASN A 184 -13.80 20.93 3.63
N GLY A 185 -12.93 20.11 4.27
CA GLY A 185 -11.62 19.75 3.70
C GLY A 185 -11.70 19.15 2.30
N GLU A 186 -12.87 18.62 1.91
CA GLU A 186 -13.11 18.09 0.56
C GLU A 186 -13.19 19.19 -0.51
N THR A 187 -13.59 20.39 -0.14
CA THR A 187 -13.75 21.53 -1.07
C THR A 187 -12.67 22.59 -0.90
N ALA A 188 -11.94 22.55 0.21
CA ALA A 188 -10.92 23.54 0.55
C ALA A 188 -9.66 23.43 -0.30
N ASN A 189 -9.33 22.24 -0.75
CA ASN A 189 -8.18 22.00 -1.59
C ASN A 189 -8.62 21.75 -3.02
N GLY A 190 -8.29 22.70 -3.88
CA GLY A 190 -8.38 22.48 -5.32
C GLY A 190 -7.43 21.37 -5.76
N ASN A 191 -6.34 21.74 -6.37
CA ASN A 191 -5.22 20.88 -6.74
C ASN A 191 -3.96 21.31 -5.96
N PRO A 192 -3.02 20.45 -5.65
CA PRO A 192 -2.96 19.01 -5.94
C PRO A 192 -3.65 18.15 -4.86
N ASN A 193 -4.34 17.15 -5.28
CA ASN A 193 -4.96 16.16 -4.38
C ASN A 193 -5.02 14.76 -5.02
N PHE A 194 -5.36 13.76 -4.20
CA PHE A 194 -5.51 12.38 -4.65
C PHE A 194 -6.74 11.74 -4.00
N ARG A 195 -7.17 10.62 -4.56
CA ARG A 195 -8.17 9.73 -3.98
C ARG A 195 -7.74 8.28 -4.14
N ILE A 196 -7.89 7.51 -3.08
CA ILE A 196 -7.64 6.07 -3.10
C ILE A 196 -8.97 5.36 -3.37
N ASP A 197 -8.98 4.55 -4.42
CA ASP A 197 -10.04 3.59 -4.70
C ASP A 197 -9.55 2.19 -4.32
N GLN A 198 -9.92 1.76 -3.12
CA GLN A 198 -9.52 0.45 -2.61
C GLN A 198 -10.17 -0.70 -3.39
N GLY A 199 -11.35 -0.47 -3.97
CA GLY A 199 -12.07 -1.48 -4.73
C GLY A 199 -11.38 -1.85 -6.03
N SER A 200 -10.82 -0.86 -6.73
CA SER A 200 -10.05 -1.05 -7.96
C SER A 200 -8.54 -1.20 -7.73
N GLY A 201 -8.05 -0.96 -6.51
CA GLY A 201 -6.62 -0.99 -6.19
C GLY A 201 -5.81 0.14 -6.85
N VAL A 202 -6.41 1.33 -7.02
CA VAL A 202 -5.82 2.45 -7.76
C VAL A 202 -5.90 3.74 -6.94
N ILE A 203 -4.85 4.54 -7.01
CA ILE A 203 -4.86 5.93 -6.57
C ILE A 203 -5.10 6.82 -7.79
N ASN A 204 -6.09 7.69 -7.71
CA ASN A 204 -6.39 8.68 -8.72
C ASN A 204 -5.90 10.05 -8.27
N PHE A 205 -5.24 10.77 -9.19
CA PHE A 205 -4.68 12.09 -8.93
C PHE A 205 -5.46 13.18 -9.67
N SER A 206 -5.39 14.39 -9.15
CA SER A 206 -5.96 15.56 -9.80
C SER A 206 -5.21 15.91 -11.10
N SER A 207 -5.89 16.63 -11.98
CA SER A 207 -5.46 16.87 -13.36
C SER A 207 -4.08 17.51 -13.54
N GLN A 208 -3.61 18.27 -12.55
CA GLN A 208 -2.31 18.94 -12.60
C GLN A 208 -1.12 18.07 -12.18
N MET A 209 -1.38 16.82 -11.80
CA MET A 209 -0.33 15.92 -11.31
C MET A 209 0.36 15.12 -12.42
N SER A 210 -0.07 15.29 -13.68
CA SER A 210 0.56 14.62 -14.82
C SER A 210 2.05 14.96 -14.91
N ASP A 211 2.89 13.96 -15.09
CA ASP A 211 4.36 14.04 -15.18
C ASP A 211 5.08 14.57 -13.92
N GLN A 212 4.37 14.68 -12.81
CA GLN A 212 4.95 15.06 -11.53
C GLN A 212 5.60 13.87 -10.83
N LEU A 213 6.71 14.15 -10.10
CA LEU A 213 7.37 13.18 -9.24
C LEU A 213 6.71 13.16 -7.87
N LEU A 214 6.34 11.98 -7.41
CA LEU A 214 5.69 11.77 -6.13
C LEU A 214 6.43 10.75 -5.29
N VAL A 215 6.32 10.92 -4.00
CA VAL A 215 6.82 9.98 -3.01
C VAL A 215 5.65 9.53 -2.14
N MET A 216 5.37 8.23 -2.15
CA MET A 216 4.37 7.60 -1.32
C MET A 216 5.03 6.82 -0.19
N GLU A 217 4.66 7.15 1.03
CA GLU A 217 4.95 6.35 2.21
C GLU A 217 3.70 5.53 2.55
N TYR A 218 3.86 4.22 2.69
CA TYR A 218 2.74 3.33 2.96
C TYR A 218 3.13 2.20 3.91
N ILE A 219 2.13 1.65 4.58
CA ILE A 219 2.28 0.47 5.43
C ILE A 219 2.21 -0.77 4.53
N SER A 220 3.25 -1.58 4.58
CA SER A 220 3.38 -2.84 3.87
C SER A 220 3.00 -4.02 4.78
N ASP A 221 2.42 -5.07 4.22
CA ASP A 221 2.21 -6.34 4.92
C ASP A 221 3.48 -7.19 5.06
N GLY A 222 4.57 -6.77 4.41
CA GLY A 222 5.87 -7.45 4.44
C GLY A 222 5.97 -8.68 3.53
N LEU A 223 4.96 -8.96 2.71
CA LEU A 223 4.90 -10.16 1.85
C LEU A 223 5.03 -9.85 0.34
N GLU A 224 5.69 -8.76 -0.01
CA GLU A 224 5.91 -8.34 -1.40
C GLU A 224 6.50 -9.45 -2.29
N ASN A 225 7.43 -10.23 -1.72
CA ASN A 225 8.06 -11.32 -2.42
C ASN A 225 7.29 -12.63 -2.22
N GLY A 226 6.98 -13.32 -3.32
CA GLY A 226 6.35 -14.64 -3.26
C GLY A 226 7.26 -15.73 -2.69
N ASP A 227 8.58 -15.55 -2.79
CA ASP A 227 9.61 -16.48 -2.30
C ASP A 227 9.89 -16.24 -0.81
N ASP A 228 9.76 -17.29 -0.01
CA ASP A 228 9.99 -17.27 1.43
C ASP A 228 11.47 -16.99 1.84
N SER A 229 12.42 -17.18 0.90
CA SER A 229 13.82 -16.83 1.12
C SER A 229 14.11 -15.32 1.08
N LEU A 230 13.26 -14.57 0.37
CA LEU A 230 13.40 -13.12 0.17
C LEU A 230 12.60 -12.30 1.20
N VAL A 231 11.62 -12.91 1.84
CA VAL A 231 10.83 -12.25 2.90
C VAL A 231 11.68 -12.14 4.15
N LYS A 232 11.93 -10.90 4.61
CA LYS A 232 12.75 -10.60 5.78
C LYS A 232 11.87 -10.38 7.01
N VAL A 233 12.22 -11.05 8.10
CA VAL A 233 11.53 -10.97 9.39
C VAL A 233 12.51 -10.44 10.44
N ASN A 234 12.05 -9.52 11.29
CA ASN A 234 12.86 -9.06 12.40
C ASN A 234 13.12 -10.20 13.40
N LYS A 235 14.35 -10.37 13.81
CA LYS A 235 14.75 -11.42 14.79
C LYS A 235 13.96 -11.37 16.10
N LEU A 236 13.56 -10.19 16.53
CA LEU A 236 12.75 -10.02 17.74
C LEU A 236 11.32 -10.60 17.59
N ALA A 237 10.88 -10.82 16.38
CA ALA A 237 9.57 -11.40 16.10
C ALA A 237 9.57 -12.93 16.00
N GLU A 238 10.74 -13.59 15.98
CA GLU A 238 10.83 -15.05 15.80
C GLU A 238 10.03 -15.81 16.86
N ASP A 239 10.19 -15.47 18.13
CA ASP A 239 9.48 -16.16 19.22
C ASP A 239 7.97 -15.99 19.14
N PHE A 240 7.51 -14.80 18.75
CA PHE A 240 6.10 -14.56 18.48
C PHE A 240 5.60 -15.46 17.35
N MET A 241 6.34 -15.52 16.23
CA MET A 241 5.98 -16.35 15.09
C MET A 241 5.93 -17.83 15.45
N TYR A 242 6.92 -18.34 16.21
CA TYR A 242 6.93 -19.73 16.67
C TYR A 242 5.71 -20.04 17.53
N SER A 243 5.37 -19.16 18.44
CA SER A 243 4.20 -19.32 19.31
C SER A 243 2.90 -19.26 18.50
N TYR A 244 2.78 -18.32 17.56
CA TYR A 244 1.61 -18.19 16.68
C TYR A 244 1.42 -19.43 15.80
N ILE A 245 2.49 -19.89 15.12
CA ILE A 245 2.44 -21.07 14.26
C ILE A 245 2.05 -22.31 15.08
N LYS A 246 2.67 -22.49 16.24
CA LYS A 246 2.38 -23.60 17.16
C LYS A 246 0.93 -23.58 17.61
N TRP A 247 0.43 -22.43 18.04
CA TRP A 247 -0.96 -22.26 18.44
C TRP A 247 -1.93 -22.58 17.29
N CYS A 248 -1.69 -22.05 16.08
CA CYS A 248 -2.54 -22.32 14.92
C CYS A 248 -2.59 -23.82 14.56
N ILE A 249 -1.44 -24.50 14.56
CA ILE A 249 -1.38 -25.93 14.24
C ILE A 249 -2.15 -26.74 15.27
N LEU A 250 -1.96 -26.49 16.55
CA LEU A 250 -2.62 -27.22 17.63
C LEU A 250 -4.12 -26.94 17.71
N ASN A 251 -4.52 -25.69 17.52
CA ASN A 251 -5.92 -25.29 17.54
C ASN A 251 -6.74 -25.92 16.41
N ASN A 252 -6.13 -26.14 15.25
CA ASN A 252 -6.79 -26.75 14.10
C ASN A 252 -6.71 -28.28 14.08
N ARG A 253 -6.02 -28.90 15.05
CA ARG A 253 -5.84 -30.34 15.11
C ARG A 253 -6.94 -31.00 15.95
N VAL A 254 -7.63 -31.97 15.36
CA VAL A 254 -8.67 -32.74 16.07
C VAL A 254 -8.06 -33.58 17.20
N GLY A 255 -8.69 -33.56 18.38
CA GLY A 255 -8.28 -34.37 19.53
C GLY A 255 -7.20 -33.75 20.43
N VAL A 256 -6.78 -32.51 20.16
CA VAL A 256 -5.90 -31.77 21.08
C VAL A 256 -6.73 -31.16 22.21
N GLN A 257 -6.32 -31.41 23.45
CA GLN A 257 -7.00 -30.92 24.63
C GLN A 257 -6.77 -29.40 24.78
N GLU A 258 -7.81 -28.66 25.17
CA GLU A 258 -7.79 -27.19 25.25
C GLU A 258 -6.64 -26.62 26.11
N TYR A 259 -6.28 -27.29 27.20
CA TYR A 259 -5.18 -26.81 28.05
C TYR A 259 -3.80 -26.85 27.34
N ILE A 260 -3.61 -27.76 26.36
CA ILE A 260 -2.40 -27.83 25.54
C ILE A 260 -2.34 -26.62 24.60
N VAL A 261 -3.48 -26.29 23.96
CA VAL A 261 -3.59 -25.12 23.07
C VAL A 261 -3.35 -23.81 23.83
N ARG A 262 -3.89 -23.71 25.07
CA ARG A 262 -3.68 -22.51 25.91
C ARG A 262 -2.23 -22.34 26.37
N ARG A 263 -1.46 -23.41 26.44
CA ARG A 263 -0.06 -23.41 26.85
C ARG A 263 0.90 -23.16 25.66
N ALA A 264 0.45 -23.32 24.45
CA ALA A 264 1.24 -23.17 23.24
C ALA A 264 1.54 -21.71 22.91
#